data_da425c0df0d4bef05c3c9fd5bf502f8e
#
_entry.id   da425c0df0d4bef05c3c9fd5bf502f8e
#
_cell.length_a   1.000
_cell.length_b   1.000
_cell.length_c   1.000
_cell.angle_alpha   90.00
_cell.angle_beta   90.00
_cell.angle_gamma   90.00
#
_symmetry.space_group_name_H-M   'P 1'
#
loop_
_entity.id
_entity.type
_entity.pdbx_description
1 polymer ?
#
loop_
_entity_poly.entity_id
_entity_poly.type
_entity_poly.pdbx_seq_one_letter_code
_entity_poly.pdbx_strand_id
1 'polypeptide(L)'
;EKAVHKTVEKNLKLFEKDDEHRILIDVSRGLLSIYEDVDIRKGPNVIIADFPLRWTVQNCSHLYDHGLNLCITSQRAIPAHLMDPKIKNRSRLFYLMANIEVSMIKGSDNWALLLDTNGFIAEGTGSNFFMVKDNTIFTPEHRDVLRGISMNTVIDDLAPALGLNVIKKNIEPFDVYE
;
A
#
# COMPACT_ATOMS: atom_id res chain seq x y z
N GLU A 1 -9.69 19.07 8.68
CA GLU A 1 -10.35 18.44 9.82
C GLU A 1 -11.87 18.61 9.77
N LYS A 2 -12.43 19.85 9.78
CA LYS A 2 -13.89 20.09 9.72
C LYS A 2 -14.60 19.38 8.55
N ALA A 3 -13.98 19.30 7.38
CA ALA A 3 -14.55 18.61 6.23
C ALA A 3 -14.63 17.09 6.44
N VAL A 4 -13.65 16.49 7.12
CA VAL A 4 -13.66 15.07 7.49
C VAL A 4 -14.83 14.81 8.44
N HIS A 5 -14.94 15.56 9.53
CA HIS A 5 -16.06 15.41 10.48
C HIS A 5 -17.42 15.51 9.78
N LYS A 6 -17.59 16.54 8.93
CA LYS A 6 -18.82 16.69 8.17
C LYS A 6 -19.13 15.51 7.24
N THR A 7 -18.12 14.89 6.65
CA THR A 7 -18.30 13.70 5.80
C THR A 7 -18.74 12.51 6.65
N VAL A 8 -18.05 12.25 7.76
CA VAL A 8 -18.41 11.20 8.71
C VAL A 8 -19.84 11.37 9.23
N GLU A 9 -20.19 12.55 9.74
CA GLU A 9 -21.55 12.83 10.24
C GLU A 9 -22.64 12.57 9.20
N LYS A 10 -22.42 12.96 7.94
CA LYS A 10 -23.39 12.71 6.86
C LYS A 10 -23.55 11.22 6.55
N ASN A 11 -22.50 10.45 6.72
CA ASN A 11 -22.46 9.03 6.39
C ASN A 11 -22.90 8.12 7.54
N LEU A 12 -22.93 8.60 8.80
CA LEU A 12 -23.28 7.79 9.98
C LEU A 12 -24.52 6.92 9.77
N LYS A 13 -25.53 7.43 9.09
CA LYS A 13 -26.77 6.69 8.80
C LYS A 13 -26.61 5.52 7.82
N LEU A 14 -25.48 5.42 7.14
CA LEU A 14 -25.14 4.35 6.19
C LEU A 14 -24.31 3.25 6.83
N PHE A 15 -23.89 3.47 8.07
CA PHE A 15 -23.04 2.56 8.84
C PHE A 15 -23.87 1.80 9.87
N GLU A 16 -23.42 0.60 10.22
CA GLU A 16 -23.96 -0.13 11.37
C GLU A 16 -23.41 0.48 12.67
N LYS A 17 -24.08 0.18 13.79
CA LYS A 17 -23.79 0.83 15.07
C LYS A 17 -22.33 0.71 15.52
N ASP A 18 -21.69 -0.41 15.20
CA ASP A 18 -20.33 -0.74 15.66
C ASP A 18 -19.31 -0.71 14.51
N ASP A 19 -19.66 -0.08 13.38
CA ASP A 19 -18.73 0.07 12.26
C ASP A 19 -17.64 1.09 12.57
N GLU A 20 -16.40 0.71 12.27
CA GLU A 20 -15.28 1.64 12.19
C GLU A 20 -15.21 2.31 10.81
N HIS A 21 -14.77 3.56 10.79
CA HIS A 21 -14.66 4.37 9.59
C HIS A 21 -13.28 4.26 8.94
N ARG A 22 -13.25 3.93 7.65
CA ARG A 22 -12.06 4.03 6.82
C ARG A 22 -12.10 5.32 6.03
N ILE A 23 -11.34 6.32 6.46
CA ILE A 23 -11.26 7.62 5.81
C ILE A 23 -10.18 7.62 4.74
N LEU A 24 -10.54 8.00 3.52
CA LEU A 24 -9.61 8.24 2.41
C LEU A 24 -9.59 9.74 2.09
N ILE A 25 -8.40 10.33 2.05
CA ILE A 25 -8.21 11.73 1.67
C ILE A 25 -7.27 11.77 0.48
N ASP A 26 -7.79 12.19 -0.67
CA ASP A 26 -7.01 12.41 -1.87
C ASP A 26 -6.88 13.91 -2.14
N VAL A 27 -5.65 14.34 -2.39
CA VAL A 27 -5.34 15.74 -2.71
C VAL A 27 -4.68 15.79 -4.08
N SER A 28 -5.29 16.49 -5.02
CA SER A 28 -4.70 16.77 -6.32
C SER A 28 -4.32 18.24 -6.46
N ARG A 29 -3.36 18.54 -7.32
CA ARG A 29 -2.89 19.90 -7.56
C ARG A 29 -4.03 20.87 -7.99
N GLY A 30 -5.04 20.37 -8.70
CA GLY A 30 -6.04 21.21 -9.37
C GLY A 30 -5.63 21.56 -10.80
N LEU A 31 -6.11 22.69 -11.29
CA LEU A 31 -5.84 23.14 -12.67
C LEU A 31 -4.36 23.40 -12.94
N LEU A 32 -3.95 23.14 -14.16
CA LEU A 32 -2.63 23.52 -14.66
C LEU A 32 -2.57 25.04 -14.87
N SER A 33 -1.36 25.61 -14.77
CA SER A 33 -1.10 27.03 -14.95
C SER A 33 -1.56 27.58 -16.30
N ILE A 34 -1.60 26.75 -17.33
CA ILE A 34 -2.10 27.12 -18.67
C ILE A 34 -3.59 27.53 -18.70
N TYR A 35 -4.32 27.26 -17.61
CA TYR A 35 -5.73 27.60 -17.46
C TYR A 35 -5.96 28.70 -16.40
N GLU A 36 -4.92 29.49 -16.04
CA GLU A 36 -5.03 30.49 -14.98
C GLU A 36 -6.01 31.62 -15.30
N ASP A 37 -6.19 31.94 -16.58
CA ASP A 37 -7.10 32.99 -17.04
C ASP A 37 -8.56 32.53 -17.18
N VAL A 38 -8.82 31.25 -16.98
CA VAL A 38 -10.18 30.70 -16.97
C VAL A 38 -10.78 30.90 -15.58
N ASP A 39 -11.97 31.52 -15.51
CA ASP A 39 -12.68 31.76 -14.23
C ASP A 39 -13.21 30.44 -13.62
N ILE A 40 -12.28 29.60 -13.17
CA ILE A 40 -12.54 28.33 -12.53
C ILE A 40 -11.84 28.34 -11.17
N ARG A 41 -12.35 27.57 -10.24
CA ARG A 41 -11.79 27.38 -8.91
C ARG A 41 -10.30 27.06 -8.97
N LYS A 42 -9.47 27.95 -8.46
CA LYS A 42 -8.01 27.78 -8.33
C LYS A 42 -7.66 26.99 -7.07
N GLY A 43 -6.55 26.25 -7.12
CA GLY A 43 -6.00 25.52 -5.99
C GLY A 43 -6.28 24.00 -6.02
N PRO A 44 -5.85 23.27 -4.98
CA PRO A 44 -5.95 21.82 -4.94
C PRO A 44 -7.40 21.36 -4.81
N ASN A 45 -7.70 20.21 -5.44
CA ASN A 45 -8.93 19.48 -5.15
C ASN A 45 -8.67 18.50 -4.00
N VAL A 46 -9.58 18.49 -3.04
CA VAL A 46 -9.56 17.55 -1.92
C VAL A 46 -10.80 16.68 -1.99
N ILE A 47 -10.61 15.39 -2.10
CA ILE A 47 -11.67 14.39 -2.08
C ILE A 47 -11.58 13.64 -0.75
N ILE A 48 -12.68 13.59 -0.01
CA ILE A 48 -12.79 12.83 1.22
C ILE A 48 -13.84 11.76 1.00
N ALA A 49 -13.45 10.51 1.14
CA ALA A 49 -14.34 9.36 1.08
C ALA A 49 -14.30 8.61 2.42
N ASP A 50 -15.43 8.02 2.79
CA ASP A 50 -15.64 7.36 4.06
C ASP A 50 -16.35 6.02 3.80
N PHE A 51 -15.73 4.93 4.24
CA PHE A 51 -16.19 3.56 4.01
C PHE A 51 -16.22 2.78 5.32
N PRO A 52 -17.12 1.80 5.50
CA PRO A 52 -17.02 0.85 6.60
C PRO A 52 -15.71 0.04 6.52
N LEU A 53 -14.90 0.09 7.58
CA LEU A 53 -13.65 -0.67 7.64
C LEU A 53 -13.90 -2.18 7.56
N ARG A 54 -15.04 -2.66 8.06
CA ARG A 54 -15.45 -4.07 8.01
C ARG A 54 -15.38 -4.67 6.60
N TRP A 55 -15.66 -3.90 5.54
CA TRP A 55 -15.56 -4.40 4.17
C TRP A 55 -14.15 -4.89 3.82
N THR A 56 -13.13 -4.17 4.29
CA THR A 56 -11.74 -4.59 4.11
C THR A 56 -11.42 -5.82 4.96
N VAL A 57 -11.86 -5.81 6.23
CA VAL A 57 -11.61 -6.91 7.17
C VAL A 57 -12.25 -8.20 6.67
N GLN A 58 -13.51 -8.16 6.26
CA GLN A 58 -14.23 -9.33 5.73
C GLN A 58 -13.59 -9.90 4.48
N ASN A 59 -13.15 -9.04 3.56
CA ASN A 59 -12.50 -9.48 2.31
C ASN A 59 -11.11 -10.07 2.53
N CYS A 60 -10.44 -9.78 3.64
CA CYS A 60 -9.07 -10.23 3.90
C CYS A 60 -8.98 -11.26 5.04
N SER A 61 -10.06 -11.51 5.80
CA SER A 61 -10.01 -12.35 7.00
C SER A 61 -9.54 -13.76 6.72
N HIS A 62 -10.00 -14.39 5.64
CA HIS A 62 -9.62 -15.74 5.24
C HIS A 62 -8.10 -15.87 4.97
N LEU A 63 -7.42 -14.78 4.60
CA LEU A 63 -5.98 -14.79 4.34
C LEU A 63 -5.14 -15.03 5.59
N TYR A 64 -5.69 -14.77 6.78
CA TYR A 64 -5.01 -15.08 8.05
C TYR A 64 -4.93 -16.57 8.33
N ASP A 65 -5.86 -17.35 7.80
CA ASP A 65 -5.92 -18.81 7.99
C ASP A 65 -5.15 -19.56 6.90
N HIS A 66 -5.22 -19.07 5.65
CA HIS A 66 -4.74 -19.79 4.48
C HIS A 66 -3.52 -19.15 3.81
N GLY A 67 -3.23 -17.90 4.15
CA GLY A 67 -2.21 -17.10 3.46
C GLY A 67 -2.67 -16.68 2.06
N LEU A 68 -1.72 -16.19 1.27
CA LEU A 68 -1.93 -15.79 -0.11
C LEU A 68 -0.75 -16.24 -0.99
N ASN A 69 -0.97 -16.28 -2.29
CA ASN A 69 0.07 -16.60 -3.25
C ASN A 69 0.77 -15.32 -3.73
N LEU A 70 2.05 -15.15 -3.41
CA LEU A 70 2.85 -14.06 -3.95
C LEU A 70 3.37 -14.44 -5.33
N CYS A 71 3.00 -13.65 -6.33
CA CYS A 71 3.41 -13.86 -7.71
C CYS A 71 4.34 -12.72 -8.16
N ILE A 72 5.58 -13.06 -8.47
CA ILE A 72 6.53 -12.10 -9.04
C ILE A 72 6.08 -11.75 -10.44
N THR A 73 5.91 -10.44 -10.73
CA THR A 73 5.40 -9.92 -11.99
C THR A 73 6.51 -9.37 -12.88
N SER A 74 6.19 -9.22 -14.17
CA SER A 74 7.07 -8.52 -15.12
C SER A 74 7.20 -7.03 -14.81
N GLN A 75 6.15 -6.43 -14.21
CA GLN A 75 6.15 -5.04 -13.78
C GLN A 75 7.14 -4.85 -12.62
N ARG A 76 7.92 -3.77 -12.69
CA ARG A 76 8.89 -3.40 -11.65
C ARG A 76 8.37 -2.27 -10.79
N ALA A 77 8.83 -2.21 -9.54
CA ALA A 77 8.62 -1.04 -8.69
C ALA A 77 9.23 0.20 -9.34
N ILE A 78 8.59 1.35 -9.15
CA ILE A 78 9.11 2.61 -9.69
C ILE A 78 10.37 2.98 -8.92
N PRO A 79 11.52 3.14 -9.60
CA PRO A 79 12.76 3.48 -8.92
C PRO A 79 12.72 4.91 -8.37
N ALA A 80 13.38 5.11 -7.24
CA ALA A 80 13.37 6.37 -6.48
C ALA A 80 13.82 7.60 -7.28
N HIS A 81 14.63 7.42 -8.33
CA HIS A 81 15.06 8.53 -9.19
C HIS A 81 13.98 9.01 -10.17
N LEU A 82 12.93 8.23 -10.41
CA LEU A 82 11.78 8.66 -11.22
C LEU A 82 10.65 9.22 -10.35
N MET A 83 10.38 8.58 -9.23
CA MET A 83 9.38 9.06 -8.27
C MET A 83 9.75 8.55 -6.87
N ASP A 84 9.90 9.46 -5.91
CA ASP A 84 10.22 9.09 -4.54
C ASP A 84 9.12 8.18 -3.97
N PRO A 85 9.42 6.94 -3.59
CA PRO A 85 8.44 5.98 -3.08
C PRO A 85 7.79 6.40 -1.75
N LYS A 86 8.38 7.37 -1.03
CA LYS A 86 7.74 7.98 0.15
C LYS A 86 6.46 8.73 -0.19
N ILE A 87 6.28 9.12 -1.44
CA ILE A 87 5.05 9.77 -1.90
C ILE A 87 3.97 8.72 -2.09
N LYS A 88 2.94 8.75 -1.24
CA LYS A 88 1.74 7.90 -1.36
C LYS A 88 0.91 8.36 -2.57
N ASN A 89 1.39 8.04 -3.76
CA ASN A 89 0.75 8.45 -5.02
C ASN A 89 -0.52 7.62 -5.29
N ARG A 90 -1.58 8.30 -5.75
CA ARG A 90 -2.86 7.65 -6.15
C ARG A 90 -2.91 7.30 -7.63
N SER A 91 -2.01 7.81 -8.46
CA SER A 91 -1.83 7.36 -9.84
C SER A 91 -1.14 5.98 -9.81
N ARG A 92 -1.91 4.92 -9.86
CA ARG A 92 -1.43 3.55 -9.61
C ARG A 92 -1.47 2.66 -10.86
N LEU A 93 -1.36 3.24 -12.04
CA LEU A 93 -1.44 2.51 -13.30
C LEU A 93 -0.42 1.37 -13.38
N PHE A 94 0.82 1.61 -12.96
CA PHE A 94 1.86 0.58 -12.94
C PHE A 94 1.55 -0.58 -11.98
N TYR A 95 0.93 -0.31 -10.84
CA TYR A 95 0.44 -1.36 -9.94
C TYR A 95 -0.77 -2.09 -10.53
N LEU A 96 -1.64 -1.37 -11.25
CA LEU A 96 -2.76 -1.99 -11.95
C LEU A 96 -2.28 -3.00 -12.99
N MET A 97 -1.23 -2.68 -13.74
CA MET A 97 -0.63 -3.62 -14.72
C MET A 97 -0.15 -4.90 -14.04
N ALA A 98 0.51 -4.81 -12.89
CA ALA A 98 0.91 -5.98 -12.11
C ALA A 98 -0.30 -6.79 -11.62
N ASN A 99 -1.36 -6.12 -11.16
CA ASN A 99 -2.60 -6.79 -10.73
C ASN A 99 -3.32 -7.50 -11.89
N ILE A 100 -3.31 -6.91 -13.08
CA ILE A 100 -3.85 -7.56 -14.30
C ILE A 100 -3.04 -8.82 -14.61
N GLU A 101 -1.72 -8.76 -14.55
CA GLU A 101 -0.84 -9.92 -14.80
C GLU A 101 -1.19 -11.08 -13.85
N VAL A 102 -1.26 -10.84 -12.55
CA VAL A 102 -1.59 -11.91 -11.59
C VAL A 102 -3.03 -12.40 -11.69
N SER A 103 -3.96 -11.58 -12.16
CA SER A 103 -5.35 -12.00 -12.38
C SER A 103 -5.51 -13.06 -13.47
N MET A 104 -4.51 -13.21 -14.34
CA MET A 104 -4.47 -14.24 -15.39
C MET A 104 -3.88 -15.57 -14.88
N ILE A 105 -3.31 -15.60 -13.68
CA ILE A 105 -2.76 -16.81 -13.06
C ILE A 105 -3.92 -17.59 -12.45
N LYS A 106 -3.96 -18.91 -12.69
CA LYS A 106 -4.98 -19.79 -12.10
C LYS A 106 -4.87 -19.83 -10.58
N GLY A 107 -6.01 -19.89 -9.91
CA GLY A 107 -6.13 -19.97 -8.46
C GLY A 107 -6.76 -18.71 -7.87
N SER A 108 -6.96 -18.73 -6.56
CA SER A 108 -7.44 -17.59 -5.78
C SER A 108 -6.29 -16.94 -5.02
N ASP A 109 -6.52 -15.72 -4.55
CA ASP A 109 -5.63 -15.01 -3.64
C ASP A 109 -4.19 -14.81 -4.18
N ASN A 110 -4.08 -14.65 -5.50
CA ASN A 110 -2.83 -14.30 -6.15
C ASN A 110 -2.57 -12.79 -6.01
N TRP A 111 -1.49 -12.41 -5.36
CA TRP A 111 -1.10 -11.03 -5.17
C TRP A 111 0.25 -10.75 -5.84
N ALA A 112 0.35 -9.59 -6.48
CA ALA A 112 1.57 -9.19 -7.15
C ALA A 112 2.66 -8.81 -6.14
N LEU A 113 3.86 -9.37 -6.34
CA LEU A 113 5.10 -8.97 -5.70
C LEU A 113 6.01 -8.35 -6.74
N LEU A 114 6.38 -7.09 -6.54
CA LEU A 114 7.23 -6.34 -7.44
C LEU A 114 8.70 -6.51 -7.05
N LEU A 115 9.54 -6.64 -8.06
CA LEU A 115 10.98 -6.48 -7.90
C LEU A 115 11.37 -5.04 -8.24
N ASP A 116 12.47 -4.58 -7.69
CA ASP A 116 13.12 -3.35 -8.11
C ASP A 116 13.79 -3.51 -9.50
N THR A 117 14.41 -2.46 -10.00
CA THR A 117 15.10 -2.47 -11.29
C THR A 117 16.38 -3.33 -11.31
N ASN A 118 16.89 -3.73 -10.15
CA ASN A 118 18.05 -4.61 -10.01
C ASN A 118 17.66 -6.09 -9.81
N GLY A 119 16.36 -6.38 -9.67
CA GLY A 119 15.85 -7.73 -9.50
C GLY A 119 15.66 -8.14 -8.03
N PHE A 120 15.85 -7.25 -7.07
CA PHE A 120 15.57 -7.51 -5.66
C PHE A 120 14.10 -7.32 -5.34
N ILE A 121 13.60 -8.05 -4.35
CA ILE A 121 12.23 -7.88 -3.85
C ILE A 121 12.04 -6.47 -3.33
N ALA A 122 10.96 -5.82 -3.76
CA ALA A 122 10.55 -4.50 -3.31
C ALA A 122 9.29 -4.58 -2.44
N GLU A 123 8.12 -4.51 -3.02
CA GLU A 123 6.86 -4.47 -2.30
C GLU A 123 5.70 -5.04 -3.13
N GLY A 124 4.57 -5.31 -2.49
CA GLY A 124 3.33 -5.60 -3.21
C GLY A 124 2.66 -4.32 -3.73
N THR A 125 1.59 -4.45 -4.50
CA THR A 125 0.87 -3.31 -5.07
C THR A 125 0.16 -2.44 -4.04
N GLY A 126 0.06 -2.87 -2.80
CA GLY A 126 -0.58 -2.14 -1.69
C GLY A 126 -0.03 -2.52 -0.32
N SER A 127 1.06 -3.30 -0.26
CA SER A 127 1.62 -3.86 0.97
C SER A 127 3.15 -3.83 0.94
N ASN A 128 3.76 -3.78 2.10
CA ASN A 128 5.19 -4.01 2.26
C ASN A 128 5.49 -5.50 2.41
N PHE A 129 6.74 -5.88 2.21
CA PHE A 129 7.21 -7.27 2.29
C PHE A 129 8.10 -7.49 3.52
N PHE A 130 7.86 -8.60 4.20
CA PHE A 130 8.71 -9.12 5.26
C PHE A 130 8.96 -10.61 5.03
N MET A 131 10.15 -11.05 5.35
CA MET A 131 10.54 -12.45 5.46
C MET A 131 11.02 -12.71 6.88
N VAL A 132 10.61 -13.81 7.49
CA VAL A 132 11.02 -14.18 8.85
C VAL A 132 11.81 -15.47 8.79
N LYS A 133 13.04 -15.46 9.32
CA LYS A 133 13.91 -16.63 9.44
C LYS A 133 14.77 -16.47 10.68
N ASP A 134 14.92 -17.52 11.46
CA ASP A 134 15.83 -17.60 12.63
C ASP A 134 15.71 -16.40 13.58
N ASN A 135 14.50 -16.13 14.05
CA ASN A 135 14.18 -15.02 14.96
C ASN A 135 14.54 -13.61 14.41
N THR A 136 14.66 -13.50 13.10
CA THR A 136 15.01 -12.26 12.40
C THR A 136 13.97 -11.94 11.33
N ILE A 137 13.53 -10.69 11.32
CA ILE A 137 12.68 -10.13 10.27
C ILE A 137 13.61 -9.46 9.25
N PHE A 138 13.53 -9.90 8.00
CA PHE A 138 14.18 -9.26 6.87
C PHE A 138 13.16 -8.45 6.07
N THR A 139 13.52 -7.26 5.65
CA THR A 139 12.69 -6.40 4.81
C THR A 139 13.55 -5.66 3.79
N PRO A 140 13.00 -5.33 2.61
CA PRO A 140 13.73 -4.55 1.61
C PRO A 140 14.24 -3.21 2.14
N GLU A 141 15.31 -2.73 1.54
CA GLU A 141 15.81 -1.38 1.81
C GLU A 141 14.73 -0.33 1.52
N HIS A 142 14.69 0.71 2.36
CA HIS A 142 13.66 1.77 2.28
C HIS A 142 13.77 2.67 1.05
N ARG A 143 14.75 2.43 0.17
CA ARG A 143 14.99 3.29 -0.99
C ARG A 143 13.91 3.18 -2.03
N ASP A 144 13.46 1.95 -2.32
CA ASP A 144 12.59 1.64 -3.46
C ASP A 144 11.21 1.12 -3.03
N VAL A 145 10.83 1.37 -1.75
CA VAL A 145 9.54 0.96 -1.19
C VAL A 145 8.86 2.10 -0.42
N LEU A 146 7.54 2.07 -0.39
CA LEU A 146 6.79 2.98 0.45
C LEU A 146 7.08 2.67 1.92
N ARG A 147 7.41 3.69 2.70
CA ARG A 147 7.57 3.58 4.17
C ARG A 147 6.20 3.50 4.82
N GLY A 148 5.59 2.32 4.79
CA GLY A 148 4.27 2.07 5.36
C GLY A 148 4.24 2.30 6.86
N ILE A 149 3.15 2.87 7.38
CA ILE A 149 2.96 3.07 8.82
C ILE A 149 2.98 1.72 9.54
N SER A 150 2.21 0.74 9.04
CA SER A 150 2.20 -0.62 9.60
C SER A 150 3.58 -1.28 9.55
N MET A 151 4.34 -1.07 8.47
CA MET A 151 5.71 -1.56 8.38
C MET A 151 6.60 -0.96 9.47
N ASN A 152 6.53 0.36 9.68
CA ASN A 152 7.32 1.01 10.72
C ASN A 152 6.90 0.53 12.12
N THR A 153 5.60 0.38 12.40
CA THR A 153 5.12 -0.19 13.66
C THR A 153 5.68 -1.60 13.91
N VAL A 154 5.75 -2.45 12.86
CA VAL A 154 6.39 -3.77 12.99
C VAL A 154 7.87 -3.64 13.34
N ILE A 155 8.60 -2.76 12.65
CA ILE A 155 10.05 -2.61 12.80
C ILE A 155 10.42 -1.92 14.13
N ASP A 156 9.72 -0.85 14.45
CA ASP A 156 10.14 0.06 15.52
C ASP A 156 9.53 -0.30 16.89
N ASP A 157 8.35 -0.96 16.88
CA ASP A 157 7.60 -1.25 18.10
C ASP A 157 7.45 -2.76 18.36
N LEU A 158 6.87 -3.51 17.41
CA LEU A 158 6.47 -4.89 17.66
C LEU A 158 7.64 -5.87 17.67
N ALA A 159 8.57 -5.76 16.73
CA ALA A 159 9.73 -6.65 16.67
C ALA A 159 10.62 -6.52 17.92
N PRO A 160 10.98 -5.29 18.37
CA PRO A 160 11.71 -5.14 19.63
C PRO A 160 10.97 -5.68 20.84
N ALA A 161 9.65 -5.45 20.94
CA ALA A 161 8.83 -5.94 22.05
C ALA A 161 8.79 -7.49 22.12
N LEU A 162 8.96 -8.16 20.99
CA LEU A 162 9.01 -9.63 20.87
C LEU A 162 10.44 -10.18 20.91
N GLY A 163 11.46 -9.34 21.05
CA GLY A 163 12.87 -9.75 21.01
C GLY A 163 13.33 -10.23 19.62
N LEU A 164 12.66 -9.82 18.56
CA LEU A 164 13.03 -10.15 17.18
C LEU A 164 14.04 -9.15 16.63
N ASN A 165 15.03 -9.65 15.91
CA ASN A 165 15.94 -8.80 15.15
C ASN A 165 15.27 -8.29 13.87
N VAL A 166 15.67 -7.10 13.41
CA VAL A 166 15.21 -6.57 12.11
C VAL A 166 16.42 -6.19 11.28
N ILE A 167 16.48 -6.73 10.06
CA ILE A 167 17.55 -6.45 9.09
C ILE A 167 16.91 -5.94 7.79
N LYS A 168 17.31 -4.74 7.39
CA LYS A 168 16.99 -4.16 6.08
C LYS A 168 18.09 -4.54 5.12
N LYS A 169 17.76 -5.27 4.05
CA LYS A 169 18.72 -5.71 3.05
C LYS A 169 18.07 -5.86 1.67
N ASN A 170 18.88 -5.94 0.64
CA ASN A 170 18.44 -6.47 -0.64
C ASN A 170 18.08 -7.95 -0.46
N ILE A 171 16.88 -8.32 -0.87
CA ILE A 171 16.34 -9.68 -0.79
C ILE A 171 16.22 -10.21 -2.20
N GLU A 172 16.92 -11.30 -2.52
CA GLU A 172 16.76 -11.97 -3.79
C GLU A 172 15.49 -12.85 -3.78
N PRO A 173 14.81 -13.05 -4.92
CA PRO A 173 13.69 -13.99 -4.98
C PRO A 173 14.03 -15.38 -4.45
N PHE A 174 15.27 -15.82 -4.62
CA PHE A 174 15.73 -17.12 -4.14
C PHE A 174 15.79 -17.20 -2.60
N ASP A 175 16.13 -16.11 -1.91
CA ASP A 175 16.18 -16.06 -0.44
C ASP A 175 14.83 -16.47 0.21
N VAL A 176 13.71 -16.30 -0.52
CA VAL A 176 12.36 -16.59 -0.02
C VAL A 176 12.04 -18.09 -0.08
N TYR A 177 12.75 -18.86 -0.91
CA TYR A 177 12.55 -20.30 -1.05
C TYR A 177 13.41 -21.13 -0.09
N GLU A 178 14.43 -20.53 0.53
CA GLU A 178 15.32 -21.15 1.52
C GLU A 178 14.79 -21.04 2.96
#